data_8d37795ba84e0b3aa0b211ecee8eb3e4
#
_entry.id   8d37795ba84e0b3aa0b211ecee8eb3e4
#
_cell.length_a   1.000
_cell.length_b   1.000
_cell.length_c   1.000
_cell.angle_alpha   90.00
_cell.angle_beta   90.00
_cell.angle_gamma   90.00
#
_symmetry.space_group_name_H-M   'P 1'
#
loop_
_entity.id
_entity.type
_entity.pdbx_description
1 polymer ?
#
loop_
_entity_poly.entity_id
_entity_poly.type
_entity_poly.pdbx_seq_one_letter_code
_entity_poly.pdbx_strand_id
1 'polypeptide(L)' 'IRDSNYKYDDQNRMTESEALKWNSTKNTWGKDMCIRYAYQGKTMTTTYYKWNNKKGEYILVPEMTVIMDNPNM' A
#
# COMPACT_ATOMS: atom_id res chain seq x y z
N ILE A 1 1.54 -0.81 -18.16
CA ILE A 1 1.04 0.48 -17.68
C ILE A 1 0.54 0.33 -16.26
N ARG A 2 0.96 1.21 -15.36
CA ARG A 2 0.55 1.19 -13.95
C ARG A 2 0.04 2.56 -13.57
N ASP A 3 -0.91 2.56 -12.64
CA ASP A 3 -1.41 3.77 -12.02
C ASP A 3 -1.29 3.63 -10.50
N SER A 4 -1.31 4.73 -9.78
CA SER A 4 -1.15 4.71 -8.33
C SER A 4 -2.09 5.71 -7.69
N ASN A 5 -2.72 5.29 -6.61
CA ASN A 5 -3.55 6.14 -5.77
C ASN A 5 -2.89 6.30 -4.41
N TYR A 6 -2.93 7.52 -3.88
CA TYR A 6 -2.30 7.84 -2.61
C TYR A 6 -3.32 8.44 -1.66
N LYS A 7 -3.21 8.09 -0.38
CA LYS A 7 -4.04 8.68 0.67
C LYS A 7 -3.16 9.35 1.70
N TYR A 8 -3.64 10.45 2.24
CA TYR A 8 -2.90 11.27 3.21
C TYR A 8 -3.75 11.52 4.44
N ASP A 9 -3.08 11.71 5.59
CA ASP A 9 -3.77 12.08 6.82
C ASP A 9 -3.91 13.60 6.97
N ASP A 10 -4.43 14.04 8.11
CA ASP A 10 -4.65 15.46 8.38
C ASP A 10 -3.36 16.28 8.44
N GLN A 11 -2.22 15.61 8.60
CA GLN A 11 -0.91 16.25 8.65
C GLN A 11 -0.14 16.12 7.34
N ASN A 12 -0.83 15.77 6.26
CA ASN A 12 -0.25 15.57 4.93
C ASN A 12 0.80 14.46 4.87
N ARG A 13 0.71 13.48 5.77
CA ARG A 13 1.56 12.30 5.72
C ARG A 13 0.87 11.22 4.92
N MET A 14 1.62 10.56 4.03
CA MET A 14 1.06 9.47 3.24
C MET A 14 0.71 8.29 4.14
N THR A 15 -0.54 7.86 4.11
CA THR A 15 -1.02 6.72 4.90
C THR A 15 -1.24 5.48 4.09
N GLU A 16 -1.43 5.61 2.79
CA GLU A 16 -1.68 4.46 1.93
C GLU A 16 -1.22 4.78 0.51
N SER A 17 -0.64 3.78 -0.14
CA SER A 17 -0.31 3.82 -1.56
C SER A 17 -0.86 2.56 -2.21
N GLU A 18 -1.71 2.72 -3.22
CA GLU A 18 -2.32 1.60 -3.93
C GLU A 18 -1.83 1.61 -5.37
N ALA A 19 -1.23 0.51 -5.81
CA ALA A 19 -0.79 0.34 -7.19
C ALA A 19 -1.85 -0.43 -7.98
N LEU A 20 -2.18 0.07 -9.15
CA LEU A 20 -3.14 -0.55 -10.06
C LEU A 20 -2.41 -1.02 -11.31
N LYS A 21 -2.85 -2.12 -11.86
CA LYS A 21 -2.27 -2.72 -13.06
C LYS A 21 -3.33 -2.81 -14.14
N TRP A 22 -2.97 -2.40 -15.36
CA TRP A 22 -3.89 -2.50 -16.49
C TRP A 22 -4.07 -3.96 -16.91
N ASN A 23 -5.33 -4.38 -17.02
CA ASN A 23 -5.67 -5.70 -17.52
C ASN A 23 -6.20 -5.56 -18.95
N SER A 24 -5.38 -5.87 -19.94
CA SER A 24 -5.76 -5.72 -21.34
C SER A 24 -6.82 -6.72 -21.79
N THR A 25 -6.90 -7.87 -21.13
CA THR A 25 -7.90 -8.89 -21.45
C THR A 25 -9.30 -8.40 -21.07
N LYS A 26 -9.43 -7.77 -19.90
CA LYS A 26 -10.72 -7.24 -19.43
C LYS A 26 -10.92 -5.78 -19.76
N ASN A 27 -9.88 -5.15 -20.32
CA ASN A 27 -9.89 -3.73 -20.67
C ASN A 27 -10.26 -2.84 -19.49
N THR A 28 -9.66 -3.09 -18.33
CA THR A 28 -9.93 -2.38 -17.10
C THR A 28 -8.71 -2.36 -16.18
N TRP A 29 -8.73 -1.46 -15.21
CA TRP A 29 -7.73 -1.41 -14.16
C TRP A 29 -8.04 -2.45 -13.09
N GLY A 30 -7.02 -3.20 -12.67
CA GLY A 30 -7.13 -4.16 -11.58
C GLY A 30 -6.21 -3.78 -10.45
N LYS A 31 -6.56 -4.21 -9.23
CA LYS A 31 -5.72 -3.97 -8.06
C LYS A 31 -4.52 -4.89 -8.11
N ASP A 32 -3.35 -4.36 -7.77
CA ASP A 32 -2.10 -5.12 -7.76
C ASP A 32 -1.52 -5.18 -6.35
N MET A 33 -1.26 -4.04 -5.73
CA MET A 33 -0.58 -3.98 -4.46
C MET A 33 -1.05 -2.77 -3.65
N CYS A 34 -1.04 -2.91 -2.34
CA CYS A 34 -1.34 -1.82 -1.43
C CYS A 34 -0.27 -1.74 -0.35
N ILE A 35 0.22 -0.54 -0.07
CA ILE A 35 1.19 -0.30 0.98
C ILE A 35 0.55 0.66 1.96
N ARG A 36 0.55 0.29 3.24
CA ARG A 36 0.01 1.13 4.31
C ARG A 36 1.12 1.60 5.23
N TYR A 37 1.03 2.85 5.63
CA TYR A 37 1.99 3.48 6.51
C TYR A 37 1.30 3.87 7.81
N ALA A 38 1.84 3.42 8.93
CA ALA A 38 1.34 3.77 10.26
C ALA A 38 2.42 4.54 10.99
N TYR A 39 2.05 5.66 11.57
CA TYR A 39 2.98 6.55 12.28
C TYR A 39 2.66 6.54 13.77
N GLN A 40 3.65 6.23 14.59
CA GLN A 40 3.52 6.27 16.05
C GLN A 40 4.76 6.91 16.63
N GLY A 41 4.65 8.18 17.00
CA GLY A 41 5.80 8.92 17.48
C GLY A 41 6.90 8.94 16.45
N LYS A 42 8.04 8.36 16.78
CA LYS A 42 9.19 8.27 15.88
C LYS A 42 9.24 6.99 15.07
N THR A 43 8.24 6.13 15.23
CA THR A 43 8.21 4.85 14.55
C THR A 43 7.26 4.90 13.36
N MET A 44 7.71 4.41 12.22
CA MET A 44 6.88 4.25 11.04
C MET A 44 6.84 2.77 10.65
N THR A 45 5.64 2.22 10.55
CA THR A 45 5.44 0.85 10.12
C THR A 45 4.91 0.85 8.69
N THR A 46 5.61 0.16 7.81
CA THR A 46 5.19 -0.02 6.43
C THR A 46 4.69 -1.44 6.25
N THR A 47 3.42 -1.59 5.91
CA THR A 47 2.80 -2.91 5.75
C THR A 47 2.41 -3.11 4.29
N TYR A 48 2.83 -4.21 3.72
CA TYR A 48 2.56 -4.54 2.33
C TYR A 48 1.42 -5.53 2.21
N TYR A 49 0.51 -5.26 1.27
CA TYR A 49 -0.59 -6.15 0.92
C TYR A 49 -0.56 -6.42 -0.56
N LYS A 50 -0.88 -7.63 -0.95
CA LYS A 50 -0.97 -8.02 -2.35
C LYS A 50 -2.39 -8.44 -2.67
N TRP A 51 -2.90 -8.03 -3.83
CA TRP A 51 -4.25 -8.38 -4.24
C TRP A 51 -4.34 -9.84 -4.60
N ASN A 52 -5.37 -10.51 -4.07
CA ASN A 52 -5.65 -11.91 -4.37
C ASN A 52 -6.96 -11.99 -5.16
N ASN A 53 -6.86 -12.31 -6.44
CA ASN A 53 -8.02 -12.38 -7.33
C ASN A 53 -8.98 -13.49 -6.96
N LYS A 54 -8.48 -14.57 -6.39
CA LYS A 54 -9.32 -15.71 -6.01
C LYS A 54 -10.20 -15.39 -4.82
N LYS A 55 -9.67 -14.62 -3.88
CA LYS A 55 -10.42 -14.23 -2.68
C LYS A 55 -11.10 -12.88 -2.82
N GLY A 56 -10.70 -12.09 -3.82
CA GLY A 56 -11.23 -10.76 -4.03
C GLY A 56 -10.87 -9.79 -2.91
N GLU A 57 -9.69 -9.94 -2.31
CA GLU A 57 -9.25 -9.07 -1.22
C GLU A 57 -7.73 -8.96 -1.17
N TYR A 58 -7.25 -7.97 -0.41
CA TYR A 58 -5.83 -7.82 -0.16
C TYR A 58 -5.38 -8.80 0.92
N ILE A 59 -4.21 -9.41 0.68
CA ILE A 59 -3.60 -10.35 1.62
C ILE A 59 -2.31 -9.74 2.14
N LEU A 60 -2.16 -9.77 3.46
CA LEU A 60 -0.95 -9.29 4.12
C LEU A 60 0.27 -10.09 3.67
N VAL A 61 1.37 -9.38 3.39
CA VAL A 61 2.65 -10.00 3.03
C VAL A 61 3.64 -9.69 4.16
N PRO A 62 3.68 -10.53 5.21
CA PRO A 62 4.47 -10.20 6.42
C PRO A 62 5.97 -10.10 6.17
N GLU A 63 6.50 -10.86 5.22
CA GLU A 63 7.93 -10.81 4.91
C GLU A 63 8.38 -9.49 4.28
N MET A 64 7.43 -8.69 3.78
CA MET A 64 7.72 -7.37 3.22
C MET A 64 7.34 -6.23 4.14
N THR A 65 6.82 -6.55 5.32
CA THR A 65 6.47 -5.53 6.31
C THR A 65 7.74 -5.01 6.97
N VAL A 66 7.88 -3.69 7.02
CA VAL A 66 9.07 -3.03 7.56
C VAL A 66 8.67 -2.08 8.67
N ILE A 67 9.35 -2.17 9.80
CA ILE A 67 9.18 -1.24 10.93
C ILE A 67 10.47 -0.42 11.03
N MET A 68 10.32 0.90 10.94
CA MET A 68 11.48 1.80 10.97
C MET A 68 11.30 2.85 12.04
N ASP A 69 12.38 3.09 12.80
CA ASP A 69 12.46 4.22 13.73
C ASP A 69 13.08 5.39 13.01
N ASN A 70 12.44 6.54 13.12
CA ASN A 70 12.95 7.74 12.49
C ASN A 70 13.21 8.80 13.58
N PRO A 71 14.47 8.98 14.00
CA PRO A 71 14.79 9.91 15.08
C PRO A 71 14.55 11.38 14.72
N ASN A 72 14.33 11.67 13.46
CA ASN A 72 14.10 13.04 12.99
C ASN A 72 12.62 13.40 12.89
N MET A 73 11.76 12.49 13.26
CA MET A 73 10.31 12.75 13.24
C MET A 73 9.83 13.35 14.57
#